data_8406a91e217cf65f99dd1251398f274d
#
_entry.id   8406a91e217cf65f99dd1251398f274d
#
_cell.length_a   1.000
_cell.length_b   1.000
_cell.length_c   1.000
_cell.angle_alpha   90.00
_cell.angle_beta   90.00
_cell.angle_gamma   90.00
#
_symmetry.space_group_name_H-M   'P 1'
#
loop_
_entity.id
_entity.type
_entity.pdbx_description
1 polymer ?
#
loop_
_entity_poly.entity_id
_entity_poly.type
_entity_poly.pdbx_seq_one_letter_code
_entity_poly.pdbx_strand_id
1 'polypeptide(L)'
;MTDAPAIEPVVLTGRFVRLEPLTLAHVPALDAAASEDRSTFDWTPVPDGEAAHRRYVEQMISEHAAGRRLGFATVRIADDRPGSDRPENDLVVGTTFYLDPQRWPGGGGRLDSIEIGSTWIGASAQRTVVNSEAKLLMLSHAFDVMDVHRVVLNTDARNERSRAAIARLGATFEGVLHGFRYGVEGTPRDTATFAIRACEWPEVRARLEARVNATR
;
A
#
# COMPACT_ATOMS: atom_id res chain seq x y z
N MET A 1 23.26 6.43 17.83
CA MET A 1 22.20 5.88 16.96
C MET A 1 22.26 6.70 15.68
N THR A 2 22.80 6.16 14.60
CA THR A 2 22.76 6.81 13.29
C THR A 2 21.29 6.80 12.84
N ASP A 3 20.70 8.00 12.69
CA ASP A 3 19.38 8.13 12.08
C ASP A 3 19.40 7.39 10.74
N ALA A 4 18.61 6.33 10.63
CA ALA A 4 18.44 5.68 9.35
C ALA A 4 17.80 6.70 8.40
N PRO A 5 18.37 6.93 7.19
CA PRO A 5 17.77 7.88 6.27
C PRO A 5 16.29 7.48 6.05
N ALA A 6 15.41 8.47 6.15
CA ALA A 6 13.99 8.30 5.84
C ALA A 6 13.88 7.78 4.39
N ILE A 7 12.80 7.04 4.11
CA ILE A 7 12.46 6.69 2.72
C ILE A 7 12.13 8.01 2.02
N GLU A 8 12.88 8.33 0.97
CA GLU A 8 12.69 9.61 0.25
C GLU A 8 11.29 9.65 -0.39
N PRO A 9 10.57 10.78 -0.26
CA PRO A 9 9.30 10.98 -0.94
C PRO A 9 9.47 10.89 -2.45
N VAL A 10 8.61 10.10 -3.09
CA VAL A 10 8.64 9.89 -4.54
C VAL A 10 7.20 9.82 -5.07
N VAL A 11 6.98 10.32 -6.28
CA VAL A 11 5.74 10.09 -7.03
C VAL A 11 5.96 8.90 -7.95
N LEU A 12 5.08 7.88 -7.84
CA LEU A 12 5.14 6.70 -8.70
C LEU A 12 3.94 6.76 -9.66
N THR A 13 4.20 6.79 -10.96
CA THR A 13 3.15 6.96 -11.97
C THR A 13 3.09 5.76 -12.91
N GLY A 14 1.91 5.16 -13.00
CA GLY A 14 1.53 4.12 -13.94
C GLY A 14 0.57 4.64 -15.01
N ARG A 15 -0.12 3.70 -15.65
CA ARG A 15 -1.15 4.00 -16.67
C ARG A 15 -2.50 4.38 -16.05
N PHE A 16 -2.87 3.74 -14.95
CA PHE A 16 -4.18 3.85 -14.31
C PHE A 16 -4.09 4.50 -12.93
N VAL A 17 -2.90 4.49 -12.32
CA VAL A 17 -2.66 4.91 -10.94
C VAL A 17 -1.45 5.81 -10.85
N ARG A 18 -1.56 6.84 -10.04
CA ARG A 18 -0.45 7.62 -9.52
C ARG A 18 -0.45 7.52 -8.00
N LEU A 19 0.70 7.24 -7.41
CA LEU A 19 0.92 7.25 -5.97
C LEU A 19 1.67 8.53 -5.61
N GLU A 20 1.01 9.40 -4.87
CA GLU A 20 1.56 10.69 -4.43
C GLU A 20 1.89 10.66 -2.95
N PRO A 21 3.02 11.22 -2.50
CA PRO A 21 3.28 11.36 -1.07
C PRO A 21 2.09 11.98 -0.35
N LEU A 22 1.67 11.36 0.75
CA LEU A 22 0.48 11.73 1.48
C LEU A 22 0.62 13.12 2.11
N THR A 23 -0.35 14.00 1.86
CA THR A 23 -0.40 15.37 2.39
C THR A 23 -1.79 15.70 2.91
N LEU A 24 -1.92 16.81 3.66
CA LEU A 24 -3.20 17.29 4.16
C LEU A 24 -4.18 17.70 3.05
N ALA A 25 -3.69 18.05 1.86
CA ALA A 25 -4.54 18.36 0.71
C ALA A 25 -5.40 17.17 0.26
N HIS A 26 -4.96 15.93 0.54
CA HIS A 26 -5.71 14.73 0.18
C HIS A 26 -6.90 14.43 1.12
N VAL A 27 -6.97 15.07 2.29
CA VAL A 27 -7.95 14.75 3.36
C VAL A 27 -9.40 14.74 2.88
N PRO A 28 -9.92 15.77 2.19
CA PRO A 28 -11.32 15.78 1.77
C PRO A 28 -11.65 14.61 0.80
N ALA A 29 -10.75 14.34 -0.13
CA ALA A 29 -10.93 13.28 -1.12
C ALA A 29 -10.80 11.87 -0.49
N LEU A 30 -9.92 11.70 0.50
CA LEU A 30 -9.82 10.44 1.26
C LEU A 30 -11.08 10.18 2.08
N ASP A 31 -11.66 11.21 2.71
CA ASP A 31 -12.91 11.08 3.43
C ASP A 31 -14.06 10.69 2.50
N ALA A 32 -14.16 11.34 1.34
CA ALA A 32 -15.16 10.98 0.33
C ALA A 32 -15.02 9.52 -0.12
N ALA A 33 -13.81 9.07 -0.46
CA ALA A 33 -13.56 7.69 -0.89
C ALA A 33 -13.85 6.66 0.23
N ALA A 34 -13.53 6.99 1.48
CA ALA A 34 -13.82 6.11 2.62
C ALA A 34 -15.31 6.02 2.95
N SER A 35 -16.08 7.04 2.61
CA SER A 35 -17.52 7.13 2.89
C SER A 35 -18.39 6.42 1.85
N GLU A 36 -17.85 5.97 0.71
CA GLU A 36 -18.60 5.28 -0.35
C GLU A 36 -19.31 4.01 0.16
N ASP A 37 -18.58 3.18 0.90
CA ASP A 37 -19.11 1.96 1.52
C ASP A 37 -18.18 1.48 2.65
N ARG A 38 -18.51 1.82 3.87
CA ARG A 38 -17.71 1.48 5.04
C ARG A 38 -17.70 -0.01 5.40
N SER A 39 -18.73 -0.76 4.97
CA SER A 39 -18.80 -2.21 5.22
C SER A 39 -17.66 -2.99 4.57
N THR A 40 -16.90 -2.36 3.67
CA THR A 40 -15.75 -2.98 3.00
C THR A 40 -14.47 -2.98 3.85
N PHE A 41 -14.47 -2.34 5.02
CA PHE A 41 -13.29 -2.12 5.86
C PHE A 41 -13.28 -2.92 7.18
N ASP A 42 -14.00 -4.04 7.27
CA ASP A 42 -14.15 -4.85 8.50
C ASP A 42 -12.85 -5.15 9.24
N TRP A 43 -11.75 -5.33 8.50
CA TRP A 43 -10.43 -5.71 9.04
C TRP A 43 -9.35 -4.64 8.87
N THR A 44 -9.72 -3.47 8.37
CA THR A 44 -8.77 -2.39 8.05
C THR A 44 -9.19 -1.12 8.78
N PRO A 45 -8.34 -0.56 9.67
CA PRO A 45 -8.67 0.66 10.39
C PRO A 45 -8.62 1.86 9.43
N VAL A 46 -9.75 2.20 8.84
CA VAL A 46 -9.93 3.38 7.97
C VAL A 46 -10.60 4.48 8.79
N PRO A 47 -10.04 5.70 8.84
CA PRO A 47 -10.64 6.82 9.56
C PRO A 47 -12.08 7.07 9.12
N ASP A 48 -12.91 7.62 10.02
CA ASP A 48 -14.29 7.97 9.75
C ASP A 48 -14.51 9.47 9.99
N GLY A 49 -14.90 10.17 8.93
CA GLY A 49 -15.08 11.62 8.90
C GLY A 49 -13.78 12.41 8.70
N GLU A 50 -13.90 13.59 8.12
CA GLU A 50 -12.76 14.44 7.69
C GLU A 50 -11.80 14.77 8.85
N ALA A 51 -12.32 15.03 10.05
CA ALA A 51 -11.48 15.33 11.21
C ALA A 51 -10.61 14.13 11.63
N ALA A 52 -11.12 12.89 11.48
CA ALA A 52 -10.35 11.69 11.76
C ALA A 52 -9.28 11.44 10.67
N HIS A 53 -9.62 11.67 9.40
CA HIS A 53 -8.67 11.61 8.29
C HIS A 53 -7.55 12.65 8.46
N ARG A 54 -7.87 13.86 8.87
CA ARG A 54 -6.87 14.90 9.14
C ARG A 54 -5.87 14.47 10.21
N ARG A 55 -6.34 13.99 11.38
CA ARG A 55 -5.45 13.47 12.43
C ARG A 55 -4.60 12.30 11.96
N TYR A 56 -5.21 11.40 11.20
CA TYR A 56 -4.49 10.26 10.61
C TYR A 56 -3.37 10.73 9.68
N VAL A 57 -3.63 11.65 8.76
CA VAL A 57 -2.62 12.17 7.82
C VAL A 57 -1.53 12.94 8.56
N GLU A 58 -1.87 13.77 9.55
CA GLU A 58 -0.89 14.47 10.41
C GLU A 58 0.04 13.48 11.11
N GLN A 59 -0.51 12.41 11.68
CA GLN A 59 0.26 11.35 12.29
C GLN A 59 1.19 10.67 11.26
N MET A 60 0.69 10.35 10.06
CA MET A 60 1.49 9.69 9.03
C MET A 60 2.64 10.57 8.53
N ILE A 61 2.44 11.89 8.41
CA ILE A 61 3.49 12.84 8.09
C ILE A 61 4.55 12.86 9.20
N SER A 62 4.15 12.87 10.47
CA SER A 62 5.08 12.80 11.62
C SER A 62 5.86 11.49 11.64
N GLU A 63 5.21 10.36 11.36
CA GLU A 63 5.85 9.04 11.25
C GLU A 63 6.87 8.98 10.10
N HIS A 64 6.57 9.64 8.98
CA HIS A 64 7.52 9.78 7.87
C HIS A 64 8.76 10.60 8.28
N ALA A 65 8.55 11.75 8.91
CA ALA A 65 9.65 12.59 9.41
C ALA A 65 10.56 11.85 10.41
N ALA A 66 9.99 10.86 11.13
CA ALA A 66 10.75 9.99 12.04
C ALA A 66 11.35 8.74 11.33
N GLY A 67 11.31 8.65 10.00
CA GLY A 67 11.91 7.56 9.22
C GLY A 67 11.20 6.21 9.32
N ARG A 68 9.98 6.16 9.89
CA ARG A 68 9.29 4.88 10.16
C ARG A 68 8.43 4.40 9.00
N ARG A 69 7.93 5.31 8.16
CA ARG A 69 7.07 4.96 7.02
C ARG A 69 7.01 6.07 5.97
N LEU A 70 6.56 5.73 4.76
CA LEU A 70 6.17 6.70 3.73
C LEU A 70 4.77 6.34 3.23
N GLY A 71 3.83 7.27 3.42
CA GLY A 71 2.45 7.11 2.97
C GLY A 71 2.22 7.72 1.60
N PHE A 72 1.35 7.07 0.82
CA PHE A 72 0.89 7.55 -0.48
C PHE A 72 -0.63 7.68 -0.50
N ALA A 73 -1.11 8.76 -1.08
CA ALA A 73 -2.45 8.82 -1.64
C ALA A 73 -2.46 8.01 -2.94
N THR A 74 -3.44 7.12 -3.09
CA THR A 74 -3.66 6.36 -4.32
C THR A 74 -4.62 7.16 -5.20
N VAL A 75 -4.12 7.66 -6.32
CA VAL A 75 -4.87 8.47 -7.27
C VAL A 75 -5.20 7.63 -8.50
N ARG A 76 -6.48 7.42 -8.79
CA ARG A 76 -6.96 6.83 -10.04
C ARG A 76 -6.87 7.90 -11.13
N ILE A 77 -6.06 7.65 -12.16
CA ILE A 77 -5.80 8.62 -13.24
C ILE A 77 -7.02 8.71 -14.14
N ALA A 78 -7.38 9.93 -14.52
CA ALA A 78 -8.45 10.25 -15.44
C ALA A 78 -8.27 9.62 -16.83
N ASP A 79 -9.38 9.46 -17.53
CA ASP A 79 -9.40 9.07 -18.94
C ASP A 79 -10.63 9.67 -19.61
N ASP A 80 -10.42 10.61 -20.47
CA ASP A 80 -11.43 11.37 -21.20
C ASP A 80 -11.95 10.66 -22.46
N ARG A 81 -11.45 9.46 -22.76
CA ARG A 81 -11.88 8.70 -23.94
C ARG A 81 -13.35 8.29 -23.82
N PRO A 82 -14.19 8.51 -24.86
CA PRO A 82 -15.58 8.06 -24.83
C PRO A 82 -15.70 6.57 -24.54
N GLY A 83 -16.55 6.20 -23.58
CA GLY A 83 -16.76 4.82 -23.16
C GLY A 83 -15.71 4.24 -22.22
N SER A 84 -14.78 5.06 -21.73
CA SER A 84 -13.87 4.66 -20.64
C SER A 84 -14.66 4.45 -19.34
N ASP A 85 -14.26 3.46 -18.55
CA ASP A 85 -14.75 3.24 -17.17
C ASP A 85 -13.95 4.04 -16.13
N ARG A 86 -12.98 4.84 -16.58
CA ARG A 86 -12.17 5.70 -15.72
C ARG A 86 -12.85 7.04 -15.46
N PRO A 87 -12.52 7.72 -14.34
CA PRO A 87 -13.10 9.02 -14.00
C PRO A 87 -12.69 10.08 -15.02
N GLU A 88 -13.51 11.12 -15.17
CA GLU A 88 -13.20 12.30 -16.01
C GLU A 88 -12.05 13.14 -15.45
N ASN A 89 -11.86 13.10 -14.13
CA ASN A 89 -10.77 13.77 -13.42
C ASN A 89 -10.00 12.79 -12.56
N ASP A 90 -8.75 13.11 -12.26
CA ASP A 90 -7.95 12.36 -11.29
C ASP A 90 -8.68 12.28 -9.95
N LEU A 91 -8.80 11.08 -9.40
CA LEU A 91 -9.58 10.81 -8.19
C LEU A 91 -8.73 10.10 -7.15
N VAL A 92 -8.60 10.70 -5.96
CA VAL A 92 -8.01 10.03 -4.80
C VAL A 92 -8.98 8.94 -4.33
N VAL A 93 -8.53 7.70 -4.32
CA VAL A 93 -9.38 6.53 -4.00
C VAL A 93 -8.93 5.74 -2.79
N GLY A 94 -7.87 6.14 -2.10
CA GLY A 94 -7.39 5.44 -0.91
C GLY A 94 -5.94 5.75 -0.56
N THR A 95 -5.34 4.89 0.26
CA THR A 95 -3.93 5.00 0.65
C THR A 95 -3.21 3.67 0.57
N THR A 96 -1.87 3.75 0.50
CA THR A 96 -0.95 2.62 0.68
C THR A 96 0.39 3.14 1.22
N PHE A 97 1.19 2.28 1.87
CA PHE A 97 2.39 2.72 2.58
C PHE A 97 3.56 1.78 2.37
N TYR A 98 4.77 2.34 2.39
CA TYR A 98 5.96 1.66 2.87
C TYR A 98 6.01 1.79 4.40
N LEU A 99 6.28 0.69 5.09
CA LEU A 99 6.27 0.56 6.55
C LEU A 99 7.51 -0.21 7.00
N ASP A 100 7.89 0.00 8.26
CA ASP A 100 8.88 -0.83 8.96
C ASP A 100 10.18 -1.08 8.16
N PRO A 101 10.88 -0.02 7.69
CA PRO A 101 12.12 -0.18 6.97
C PRO A 101 13.18 -0.87 7.86
N GLN A 102 13.73 -2.00 7.42
CA GLN A 102 14.69 -2.79 8.17
C GLN A 102 16.07 -2.72 7.53
N ARG A 103 17.09 -2.54 8.38
CA ARG A 103 18.51 -2.65 8.04
C ARG A 103 19.12 -3.75 8.88
N TRP A 104 19.62 -4.78 8.21
CA TRP A 104 20.13 -5.95 8.93
C TRP A 104 21.57 -5.75 9.40
N PRO A 105 21.95 -6.31 10.55
CA PRO A 105 23.34 -6.29 10.99
C PRO A 105 24.26 -6.90 9.92
N GLY A 106 25.32 -6.20 9.57
CA GLY A 106 26.26 -6.64 8.53
C GLY A 106 25.93 -6.19 7.11
N GLY A 107 24.74 -5.59 6.87
CA GLY A 107 24.31 -5.12 5.55
C GLY A 107 24.90 -3.77 5.10
N GLY A 108 25.87 -3.21 5.82
CA GLY A 108 26.52 -1.94 5.44
C GLY A 108 25.60 -0.71 5.47
N GLY A 109 24.48 -0.79 6.20
CA GLY A 109 23.52 0.32 6.34
C GLY A 109 22.50 0.44 5.20
N ARG A 110 22.51 -0.46 4.21
CA ARG A 110 21.47 -0.51 3.15
C ARG A 110 20.10 -0.85 3.72
N LEU A 111 19.05 -0.53 2.99
CA LEU A 111 17.71 -0.98 3.30
C LEU A 111 17.55 -2.43 2.83
N ASP A 112 17.36 -3.37 3.76
CA ASP A 112 17.30 -4.79 3.43
C ASP A 112 15.88 -5.30 3.26
N SER A 113 14.92 -4.77 4.04
CA SER A 113 13.52 -5.19 3.98
C SER A 113 12.59 -4.01 4.23
N ILE A 114 11.40 -4.06 3.62
CA ILE A 114 10.33 -3.09 3.80
C ILE A 114 8.97 -3.79 3.76
N GLU A 115 8.00 -3.30 4.53
CA GLU A 115 6.61 -3.76 4.42
C GLU A 115 5.83 -2.85 3.47
N ILE A 116 5.02 -3.42 2.58
CA ILE A 116 3.96 -2.72 1.87
C ILE A 116 2.63 -3.05 2.55
N GLY A 117 2.01 -2.05 3.18
CA GLY A 117 0.82 -2.27 3.98
C GLY A 117 -0.06 -1.03 4.13
N SER A 118 -0.93 -1.06 5.16
CA SER A 118 -1.93 0.01 5.42
C SER A 118 -2.70 0.43 4.17
N THR A 119 -3.00 -0.54 3.29
CA THR A 119 -3.68 -0.30 2.03
C THR A 119 -5.18 -0.41 2.22
N TRP A 120 -5.87 0.65 1.86
CA TRP A 120 -7.31 0.63 1.68
C TRP A 120 -7.69 1.40 0.41
N ILE A 121 -8.79 1.03 -0.20
CA ILE A 121 -9.30 1.61 -1.45
C ILE A 121 -10.82 1.72 -1.33
N GLY A 122 -11.40 2.86 -1.70
CA GLY A 122 -12.84 3.12 -1.77
C GLY A 122 -13.57 2.11 -2.65
N ALA A 123 -14.84 1.89 -2.36
CA ALA A 123 -15.62 0.82 -2.96
C ALA A 123 -15.64 0.88 -4.50
N SER A 124 -15.75 2.07 -5.08
CA SER A 124 -15.78 2.29 -6.54
C SER A 124 -14.50 1.87 -7.26
N ALA A 125 -13.35 1.85 -6.56
CA ALA A 125 -12.07 1.45 -7.13
C ALA A 125 -11.67 0.01 -6.76
N GLN A 126 -12.42 -0.66 -5.88
CA GLN A 126 -12.18 -2.07 -5.54
C GLN A 126 -12.48 -2.99 -6.73
N ARG A 127 -11.76 -4.12 -6.81
CA ARG A 127 -11.87 -5.12 -7.89
C ARG A 127 -11.54 -4.58 -9.29
N THR A 128 -10.90 -3.41 -9.36
CA THR A 128 -10.34 -2.83 -10.58
C THR A 128 -8.83 -3.11 -10.66
N VAL A 129 -8.19 -2.57 -11.69
CA VAL A 129 -6.73 -2.62 -11.89
C VAL A 129 -5.94 -1.80 -10.86
N VAL A 130 -6.58 -0.85 -10.18
CA VAL A 130 -5.96 0.14 -9.28
C VAL A 130 -5.01 -0.50 -8.28
N ASN A 131 -5.46 -1.49 -7.51
CA ASN A 131 -4.59 -2.12 -6.51
C ASN A 131 -3.43 -2.91 -7.16
N SER A 132 -3.68 -3.54 -8.31
CA SER A 132 -2.64 -4.34 -8.99
C SER A 132 -1.53 -3.45 -9.53
N GLU A 133 -1.86 -2.32 -10.14
CA GLU A 133 -0.87 -1.37 -10.63
C GLU A 133 -0.18 -0.61 -9.49
N ALA A 134 -0.90 -0.21 -8.45
CA ALA A 134 -0.29 0.38 -7.25
C ALA A 134 0.77 -0.55 -6.64
N LYS A 135 0.49 -1.85 -6.55
CA LYS A 135 1.46 -2.84 -6.06
C LYS A 135 2.62 -3.06 -7.03
N LEU A 136 2.37 -3.09 -8.34
CA LEU A 136 3.43 -3.15 -9.35
C LEU A 136 4.39 -1.95 -9.20
N LEU A 137 3.87 -0.75 -9.10
CA LEU A 137 4.68 0.47 -8.93
C LEU A 137 5.53 0.43 -7.66
N MET A 138 4.92 0.08 -6.52
CA MET A 138 5.64 0.01 -5.24
C MET A 138 6.69 -1.10 -5.23
N LEU A 139 6.36 -2.29 -5.74
CA LEU A 139 7.30 -3.41 -5.80
C LEU A 139 8.47 -3.10 -6.75
N SER A 140 8.19 -2.48 -7.91
CA SER A 140 9.24 -2.02 -8.83
C SER A 140 10.17 -1.02 -8.15
N HIS A 141 9.63 -0.02 -7.46
CA HIS A 141 10.46 0.95 -6.75
C HIS A 141 11.27 0.31 -5.60
N ALA A 142 10.66 -0.62 -4.85
CA ALA A 142 11.34 -1.32 -3.77
C ALA A 142 12.53 -2.17 -4.25
N PHE A 143 12.33 -2.97 -5.30
CA PHE A 143 13.36 -3.88 -5.78
C PHE A 143 14.35 -3.23 -6.75
N ASP A 144 13.85 -2.42 -7.70
CA ASP A 144 14.68 -1.91 -8.79
C ASP A 144 15.41 -0.60 -8.41
N VAL A 145 14.88 0.18 -7.44
CA VAL A 145 15.44 1.50 -7.04
C VAL A 145 16.03 1.45 -5.63
N MET A 146 15.26 0.96 -4.64
CA MET A 146 15.74 0.87 -3.25
C MET A 146 16.62 -0.39 -3.02
N ASP A 147 16.67 -1.32 -3.97
CA ASP A 147 17.49 -2.54 -3.95
C ASP A 147 17.30 -3.38 -2.68
N VAL A 148 16.03 -3.52 -2.21
CA VAL A 148 15.74 -4.33 -1.02
C VAL A 148 15.85 -5.83 -1.31
N HIS A 149 16.21 -6.62 -0.29
CA HIS A 149 16.24 -8.07 -0.42
C HIS A 149 14.86 -8.71 -0.39
N ARG A 150 13.92 -8.08 0.33
CA ARG A 150 12.54 -8.58 0.45
C ARG A 150 11.52 -7.48 0.72
N VAL A 151 10.32 -7.71 0.25
CA VAL A 151 9.14 -6.93 0.61
C VAL A 151 8.19 -7.82 1.40
N VAL A 152 7.74 -7.33 2.56
CA VAL A 152 6.77 -7.99 3.44
C VAL A 152 5.38 -7.45 3.16
N LEU A 153 4.36 -8.31 3.24
CA LEU A 153 2.95 -7.93 3.19
C LEU A 153 2.21 -8.63 4.33
N ASN A 154 1.62 -7.83 5.21
CA ASN A 154 0.91 -8.30 6.38
C ASN A 154 -0.58 -8.00 6.29
N THR A 155 -1.40 -8.91 6.83
CA THR A 155 -2.84 -8.69 6.97
C THR A 155 -3.38 -9.40 8.21
N ASP A 156 -4.58 -8.99 8.68
CA ASP A 156 -5.30 -9.77 9.69
C ASP A 156 -5.49 -11.20 9.19
N ALA A 157 -5.19 -12.20 10.03
CA ALA A 157 -5.28 -13.62 9.64
C ALA A 157 -6.71 -14.02 9.21
N ARG A 158 -7.74 -13.30 9.70
CA ARG A 158 -9.15 -13.47 9.35
C ARG A 158 -9.54 -12.80 8.04
N ASN A 159 -8.73 -11.86 7.54
CA ASN A 159 -9.02 -11.12 6.30
C ASN A 159 -8.71 -11.96 5.06
N GLU A 160 -9.60 -12.92 4.74
CA GLU A 160 -9.44 -13.82 3.60
C GLU A 160 -9.32 -13.07 2.27
N ARG A 161 -10.05 -11.96 2.12
CA ARG A 161 -9.98 -11.11 0.92
C ARG A 161 -8.58 -10.53 0.71
N SER A 162 -7.98 -10.00 1.76
CA SER A 162 -6.62 -9.45 1.70
C SER A 162 -5.59 -10.56 1.49
N ARG A 163 -5.71 -11.70 2.21
CA ARG A 163 -4.83 -12.86 2.03
C ARG A 163 -4.84 -13.36 0.58
N ALA A 164 -6.03 -13.51 0.00
CA ALA A 164 -6.17 -13.90 -1.40
C ALA A 164 -5.61 -12.84 -2.37
N ALA A 165 -5.76 -11.54 -2.05
CA ALA A 165 -5.20 -10.48 -2.88
C ALA A 165 -3.66 -10.50 -2.84
N ILE A 166 -3.05 -10.69 -1.67
CA ILE A 166 -1.59 -10.80 -1.50
C ILE A 166 -1.04 -12.05 -2.20
N ALA A 167 -1.68 -13.19 -2.05
CA ALA A 167 -1.28 -14.42 -2.74
C ALA A 167 -1.33 -14.27 -4.27
N ARG A 168 -2.32 -13.55 -4.80
CA ARG A 168 -2.42 -13.25 -6.25
C ARG A 168 -1.32 -12.34 -6.79
N LEU A 169 -0.61 -11.58 -5.93
CA LEU A 169 0.59 -10.85 -6.34
C LEU A 169 1.76 -11.80 -6.62
N GLY A 170 1.72 -13.00 -6.07
CA GLY A 170 2.81 -13.98 -6.11
C GLY A 170 3.64 -14.02 -4.83
N ALA A 171 3.17 -13.36 -3.76
CA ALA A 171 3.83 -13.40 -2.46
C ALA A 171 3.71 -14.78 -1.82
N THR A 172 4.81 -15.27 -1.25
CA THR A 172 4.86 -16.54 -0.51
C THR A 172 4.31 -16.35 0.89
N PHE A 173 3.38 -17.20 1.33
CA PHE A 173 2.90 -17.23 2.70
C PHE A 173 3.97 -17.81 3.63
N GLU A 174 4.35 -17.07 4.68
CA GLU A 174 5.41 -17.48 5.61
C GLU A 174 4.87 -17.97 6.97
N GLY A 175 3.62 -17.62 7.31
CA GLY A 175 3.02 -18.08 8.56
C GLY A 175 2.05 -17.08 9.17
N VAL A 176 1.64 -17.40 10.42
CA VAL A 176 0.79 -16.53 11.25
C VAL A 176 1.56 -16.14 12.50
N LEU A 177 1.66 -14.85 12.74
CA LEU A 177 2.22 -14.28 13.97
C LEU A 177 1.06 -14.03 14.95
N HIS A 178 1.06 -14.74 16.06
CA HIS A 178 0.01 -14.65 17.08
C HIS A 178 0.13 -13.37 17.90
N GLY A 179 -1.00 -12.65 18.08
CA GLY A 179 -1.07 -11.45 18.91
C GLY A 179 -0.13 -10.31 18.47
N PHE A 180 0.23 -10.24 17.20
CA PHE A 180 1.35 -9.43 16.70
C PHE A 180 1.06 -7.92 16.66
N ARG A 181 -0.19 -7.53 16.38
CA ARG A 181 -0.62 -6.12 16.31
C ARG A 181 -2.05 -5.99 16.85
N TYR A 182 -2.47 -4.78 17.16
CA TYR A 182 -3.87 -4.52 17.48
C TYR A 182 -4.74 -4.54 16.22
N GLY A 183 -5.90 -5.18 16.33
CA GLY A 183 -6.95 -5.17 15.30
C GLY A 183 -7.85 -3.95 15.41
N VAL A 184 -8.85 -3.87 14.54
CA VAL A 184 -9.86 -2.79 14.54
C VAL A 184 -10.68 -2.76 15.83
N GLU A 185 -10.82 -3.90 16.51
CA GLU A 185 -11.52 -4.03 17.79
C GLU A 185 -10.69 -3.55 19.00
N GLY A 186 -9.45 -3.08 18.78
CA GLY A 186 -8.56 -2.66 19.87
C GLY A 186 -7.98 -3.80 20.69
N THR A 187 -8.09 -5.04 20.23
CA THR A 187 -7.52 -6.25 20.83
C THR A 187 -6.35 -6.79 20.02
N PRO A 188 -5.38 -7.52 20.62
CA PRO A 188 -4.33 -8.19 19.87
C PRO A 188 -4.92 -9.13 18.82
N ARG A 189 -4.44 -9.03 17.58
CA ARG A 189 -4.86 -9.86 16.45
C ARG A 189 -3.73 -10.74 15.95
N ASP A 190 -4.08 -11.86 15.36
CA ASP A 190 -3.17 -12.68 14.60
C ASP A 190 -2.93 -12.07 13.22
N THR A 191 -1.69 -12.13 12.75
CA THR A 191 -1.26 -11.53 11.49
C THR A 191 -0.73 -12.59 10.54
N ALA A 192 -1.37 -12.75 9.39
CA ALA A 192 -0.86 -13.53 8.28
C ALA A 192 0.25 -12.75 7.56
N THR A 193 1.45 -13.34 7.51
CA THR A 193 2.65 -12.74 6.92
C THR A 193 2.99 -13.40 5.62
N PHE A 194 3.26 -12.58 4.62
CA PHE A 194 3.71 -12.97 3.28
C PHE A 194 4.96 -12.18 2.91
N ALA A 195 5.76 -12.71 1.99
CA ALA A 195 6.89 -11.98 1.45
C ALA A 195 7.09 -12.26 -0.04
N ILE A 196 7.76 -11.30 -0.71
CA ILE A 196 8.37 -11.45 -2.02
C ILE A 196 9.85 -11.17 -1.85
N ARG A 197 10.73 -12.08 -2.30
CA ARG A 197 12.18 -11.90 -2.26
C ARG A 197 12.69 -11.34 -3.58
N ALA A 198 13.83 -10.66 -3.56
CA ALA A 198 14.44 -10.09 -4.76
C ALA A 198 14.65 -11.13 -5.88
N CYS A 199 15.00 -12.38 -5.54
CA CYS A 199 15.16 -13.45 -6.53
C CYS A 199 13.82 -13.90 -7.18
N GLU A 200 12.67 -13.62 -6.56
CA GLU A 200 11.33 -13.94 -7.07
C GLU A 200 10.73 -12.78 -7.89
N TRP A 201 11.31 -11.57 -7.72
CA TRP A 201 10.77 -10.36 -8.32
C TRP A 201 10.61 -10.41 -9.84
N PRO A 202 11.56 -10.94 -10.65
CA PRO A 202 11.38 -10.98 -12.10
C PRO A 202 10.12 -11.75 -12.55
N GLU A 203 9.79 -12.85 -11.90
CA GLU A 203 8.58 -13.63 -12.20
C GLU A 203 7.31 -12.92 -11.72
N VAL A 204 7.33 -12.38 -10.49
CA VAL A 204 6.23 -11.62 -9.92
C VAL A 204 5.93 -10.39 -10.78
N ARG A 205 6.97 -9.66 -11.20
CA ARG A 205 6.86 -8.49 -12.09
C ARG A 205 6.16 -8.85 -13.40
N ALA A 206 6.66 -9.86 -14.11
CA ALA A 206 6.08 -10.28 -15.39
C ALA A 206 4.58 -10.63 -15.26
N ARG A 207 4.20 -11.30 -14.16
CA ARG A 207 2.81 -11.66 -13.87
C ARG A 207 1.94 -10.42 -13.61
N LEU A 208 2.45 -9.46 -12.84
CA LEU A 208 1.73 -8.22 -12.53
C LEU A 208 1.59 -7.33 -13.77
N GLU A 209 2.64 -7.18 -14.57
CA GLU A 209 2.61 -6.45 -15.84
C GLU A 209 1.58 -7.05 -16.81
N ALA A 210 1.59 -8.36 -16.98
CA ALA A 210 0.60 -9.06 -17.81
C ALA A 210 -0.84 -8.78 -17.35
N ARG A 211 -1.07 -8.80 -16.02
CA ARG A 211 -2.38 -8.50 -15.44
C ARG A 211 -2.82 -7.05 -15.66
N VAL A 212 -1.93 -6.08 -15.47
CA VAL A 212 -2.21 -4.66 -15.70
C VAL A 212 -2.48 -4.41 -17.18
N ASN A 213 -1.69 -5.00 -18.08
CA ASN A 213 -1.83 -4.84 -19.52
C ASN A 213 -3.07 -5.51 -20.10
N ALA A 214 -3.61 -6.55 -19.46
CA ALA A 214 -4.87 -7.19 -19.87
C ALA A 214 -6.11 -6.29 -19.63
N THR A 215 -5.96 -5.23 -18.83
CA THR A 215 -7.02 -4.24 -18.59
C THR A 215 -7.04 -3.22 -19.74
N ARG A 216 -8.19 -3.09 -20.38
CA ARG A 216 -8.40 -2.19 -21.55
C ARG A 216 -8.67 -0.75 -21.10
#